data_d88c1bb13dc7a4cfbcbf089c3b0ec8db
#
_entry.id   d88c1bb13dc7a4cfbcbf089c3b0ec8db
#
_cell.length_a   1.000
_cell.length_b   1.000
_cell.length_c   1.000
_cell.angle_alpha   90.00
_cell.angle_beta   90.00
_cell.angle_gamma   90.00
#
_symmetry.space_group_name_H-M   'P 1'
#
loop_
_entity.id
_entity.type
_entity.pdbx_description
1 polymer ?
#
loop_
_entity_poly.entity_id
_entity_poly.type
_entity_poly.pdbx_seq_one_letter_code
_entity_poly.pdbx_strand_id
1 'polypeptide(L)'
;MQIESDFLPYSTPEREGVSSRVLLDLLKAWKELDSLNSFIIVRRGKVIAEHYYAPYRPETPHMLFSLTKSFTSLAIGFAEQEGLLSLEDPAVKFFPEKTFKQDEAVLEKVTIRHLLTMSGGHETCPLLSLTDEERDRITDYTQAFFDAPFVYAPGEKFVYNSAGSHVLAAIIRQVTGVNMTEYLTPRLLKPLNITSFRVMTSPEGVEMGGWGGMACTRDLAKVGECIRLGGVWNGKQIIPAEYLRQATSFQMDNSANEAPDWKVGYGYQFWQSRHGFRGDGACGQYILVLPEADMVIAITSGLPEMGRILDPVWDILLPSLYDHARADKPEAWAELDHYAQNELQIPLCAGDRLRRMEKKTFKMKPNPCGIRSITCSTMMGRAQLLLDGPNGEELISAGFGFFVDNPIRMKTAFMRRASASAAWTSENVLRFEVVLADSPYRMTYLLDFSNGALRFERTSNLQFLNPDWPVLYSAE
;
A
#
# COMPACT_ATOMS: atom_id res chain seq x y z
N MET A 1 30.14 8.41 -21.53
CA MET A 1 28.68 8.17 -21.51
C MET A 1 28.33 8.06 -20.03
N GLN A 2 27.81 9.16 -19.43
CA GLN A 2 27.27 9.09 -18.08
C GLN A 2 26.06 8.16 -18.17
N ILE A 3 26.07 7.11 -17.38
CA ILE A 3 24.87 6.31 -17.11
C ILE A 3 23.98 7.28 -16.33
N GLU A 4 22.97 7.88 -17.01
CA GLU A 4 21.91 8.58 -16.31
C GLU A 4 21.32 7.58 -15.32
N SER A 5 21.40 7.89 -14.03
CA SER A 5 20.84 7.03 -13.00
C SER A 5 19.33 6.95 -13.26
N ASP A 6 18.76 5.77 -13.37
CA ASP A 6 17.33 5.52 -13.59
C ASP A 6 16.44 6.04 -12.45
N PHE A 7 17.00 6.77 -11.49
CA PHE A 7 16.34 7.29 -10.31
C PHE A 7 16.79 8.74 -10.01
N LEU A 8 16.14 9.39 -9.03
CA LEU A 8 16.48 10.73 -8.57
C LEU A 8 17.91 10.80 -8.02
N PRO A 9 18.62 11.92 -8.22
CA PRO A 9 19.98 12.08 -7.68
C PRO A 9 19.98 12.09 -6.15
N TYR A 10 21.08 11.62 -5.57
CA TYR A 10 21.27 11.63 -4.12
C TYR A 10 22.02 12.89 -3.68
N SER A 11 21.76 13.32 -2.45
CA SER A 11 22.46 14.41 -1.76
C SER A 11 22.60 14.11 -0.27
N THR A 12 23.48 14.84 0.41
CA THR A 12 23.48 14.82 1.86
C THR A 12 22.31 15.65 2.41
N PRO A 13 21.72 15.27 3.54
CA PRO A 13 20.63 16.03 4.14
C PRO A 13 20.98 17.50 4.35
N GLU A 14 22.19 17.79 4.83
CA GLU A 14 22.65 19.13 5.12
C GLU A 14 22.67 20.04 3.88
N ARG A 15 23.09 19.54 2.73
CA ARG A 15 23.09 20.30 1.46
C ARG A 15 21.70 20.67 1.02
N GLU A 16 20.72 19.88 1.38
CA GLU A 16 19.32 20.14 1.05
C GLU A 16 18.58 20.80 2.26
N GLY A 17 19.32 21.31 3.25
CA GLY A 17 18.78 22.08 4.36
C GLY A 17 18.04 21.22 5.39
N VAL A 18 18.40 19.96 5.56
CA VAL A 18 17.93 19.06 6.62
C VAL A 18 19.11 18.63 7.46
N SER A 19 18.98 18.62 8.77
CA SER A 19 20.04 18.08 9.63
C SER A 19 19.95 16.56 9.67
N SER A 20 21.08 15.85 9.48
CA SER A 20 21.17 14.41 9.70
C SER A 20 20.69 14.00 11.10
N ARG A 21 20.86 14.86 12.11
CA ARG A 21 20.37 14.65 13.47
C ARG A 21 18.85 14.63 13.53
N VAL A 22 18.18 15.55 12.84
CA VAL A 22 16.71 15.61 12.75
C VAL A 22 16.17 14.37 12.04
N LEU A 23 16.83 13.93 10.96
CA LEU A 23 16.45 12.67 10.31
C LEU A 23 16.63 11.47 11.25
N LEU A 24 17.70 11.43 12.03
CA LEU A 24 17.91 10.38 13.03
C LEU A 24 16.78 10.36 14.07
N ASP A 25 16.35 11.53 14.56
CA ASP A 25 15.26 11.64 15.52
C ASP A 25 13.92 11.19 14.90
N LEU A 26 13.67 11.56 13.63
CA LEU A 26 12.53 11.05 12.84
C LEU A 26 12.56 9.53 12.72
N LEU A 27 13.72 8.94 12.36
CA LEU A 27 13.86 7.49 12.20
C LEU A 27 13.67 6.75 13.52
N LYS A 28 14.12 7.32 14.65
CA LYS A 28 13.88 6.78 15.99
C LYS A 28 12.38 6.78 16.31
N ALA A 29 11.67 7.87 16.03
CA ALA A 29 10.23 7.94 16.24
C ALA A 29 9.48 6.92 15.37
N TRP A 30 9.88 6.75 14.11
CA TRP A 30 9.30 5.74 13.23
C TRP A 30 9.61 4.29 13.65
N LYS A 31 10.80 4.04 14.23
CA LYS A 31 11.16 2.71 14.75
C LYS A 31 10.21 2.25 15.86
N GLU A 32 9.79 3.16 16.75
CA GLU A 32 8.85 2.84 17.83
C GLU A 32 7.46 2.38 17.33
N LEU A 33 7.14 2.63 16.06
CA LEU A 33 5.89 2.16 15.45
C LEU A 33 5.95 0.67 15.05
N ASP A 34 7.14 0.12 14.88
CA ASP A 34 7.44 -1.27 14.41
C ASP A 34 6.60 -1.71 13.19
N SER A 35 6.37 -0.80 12.26
CA SER A 35 5.41 -1.04 11.17
C SER A 35 5.84 -0.55 9.81
N LEU A 36 6.91 0.24 9.68
CA LEU A 36 7.39 0.69 8.39
C LEU A 36 8.05 -0.45 7.63
N ASN A 37 7.85 -0.43 6.31
CA ASN A 37 8.43 -1.40 5.39
C ASN A 37 9.51 -0.76 4.52
N SER A 38 9.28 0.49 4.09
CA SER A 38 10.27 1.30 3.38
C SER A 38 9.90 2.77 3.42
N PHE A 39 10.88 3.64 3.22
CA PHE A 39 10.64 5.06 2.99
C PHE A 39 11.72 5.67 2.08
N ILE A 40 11.35 6.75 1.41
CA ILE A 40 12.24 7.62 0.65
C ILE A 40 11.84 9.06 0.93
N ILE A 41 12.82 9.89 1.31
CA ILE A 41 12.66 11.32 1.51
C ILE A 41 13.42 12.04 0.41
N VAL A 42 12.68 12.80 -0.39
CA VAL A 42 13.20 13.64 -1.47
C VAL A 42 13.05 15.10 -1.05
N ARG A 43 14.07 15.90 -1.18
CA ARG A 43 14.01 17.35 -1.01
C ARG A 43 14.73 18.06 -2.14
N ARG A 44 14.11 19.09 -2.71
CA ARG A 44 14.65 19.85 -3.86
C ARG A 44 15.09 18.95 -5.03
N GLY A 45 14.30 17.89 -5.28
CA GLY A 45 14.59 16.94 -6.35
C GLY A 45 15.68 15.92 -6.06
N LYS A 46 16.18 15.84 -4.81
CA LYS A 46 17.27 14.91 -4.44
C LYS A 46 16.87 14.04 -3.26
N VAL A 47 17.25 12.77 -3.36
CA VAL A 47 17.07 11.81 -2.26
C VAL A 47 18.05 12.13 -1.14
N ILE A 48 17.51 12.39 0.05
CA ILE A 48 18.29 12.70 1.26
C ILE A 48 18.25 11.57 2.30
N ALA A 49 17.29 10.66 2.17
CA ALA A 49 17.21 9.42 2.94
C ALA A 49 16.40 8.38 2.18
N GLU A 50 16.85 7.14 2.20
CA GLU A 50 16.16 5.99 1.62
C GLU A 50 16.47 4.76 2.48
N HIS A 51 15.43 3.98 2.85
CA HIS A 51 15.64 2.75 3.59
C HIS A 51 14.53 1.73 3.32
N TYR A 52 14.91 0.45 3.37
CA TYR A 52 14.05 -0.71 3.25
C TYR A 52 14.29 -1.62 4.46
N TYR A 53 13.26 -1.85 5.23
CA TYR A 53 13.33 -2.74 6.41
C TYR A 53 13.39 -4.19 5.93
N ALA A 54 14.56 -4.84 6.01
CA ALA A 54 14.68 -6.23 5.57
C ALA A 54 13.56 -7.09 6.16
N PRO A 55 12.87 -7.93 5.35
CA PRO A 55 13.24 -8.43 4.02
C PRO A 55 12.72 -7.62 2.83
N TYR A 56 12.10 -6.45 3.03
CA TYR A 56 11.69 -5.57 1.92
C TYR A 56 12.91 -5.06 1.15
N ARG A 57 12.77 -4.81 -0.16
CA ARG A 57 13.86 -4.44 -1.08
C ARG A 57 13.41 -3.39 -2.09
N PRO A 58 14.34 -2.59 -2.64
CA PRO A 58 14.04 -1.53 -3.62
C PRO A 58 13.27 -2.00 -4.86
N GLU A 59 13.62 -3.21 -5.34
CA GLU A 59 13.04 -3.79 -6.56
C GLU A 59 11.73 -4.57 -6.33
N THR A 60 11.26 -4.67 -5.08
CA THR A 60 10.03 -5.41 -4.77
C THR A 60 8.84 -4.46 -4.75
N PRO A 61 7.89 -4.59 -5.70
CA PRO A 61 6.66 -3.80 -5.67
C PRO A 61 5.84 -4.15 -4.44
N HIS A 62 5.34 -3.14 -3.75
CA HIS A 62 4.53 -3.25 -2.55
C HIS A 62 3.06 -2.94 -2.86
N MET A 63 2.13 -3.61 -2.16
CA MET A 63 0.70 -3.36 -2.24
C MET A 63 0.38 -1.93 -1.79
N LEU A 64 -0.39 -1.21 -2.59
CA LEU A 64 -0.68 0.22 -2.40
C LEU A 64 -2.02 0.49 -1.74
N PHE A 65 -2.92 -0.48 -1.70
CA PHE A 65 -4.32 -0.25 -1.30
C PHE A 65 -4.91 0.97 -2.04
N SER A 66 -5.53 1.87 -1.28
CA SER A 66 -6.22 3.05 -1.82
C SER A 66 -5.30 4.10 -2.47
N LEU A 67 -3.99 4.04 -2.28
CA LEU A 67 -3.06 4.89 -3.03
C LEU A 67 -3.19 4.67 -4.56
N THR A 68 -3.74 3.52 -4.98
CA THR A 68 -4.16 3.24 -6.37
C THR A 68 -5.06 4.34 -6.94
N LYS A 69 -5.94 4.92 -6.12
CA LYS A 69 -6.88 5.97 -6.52
C LYS A 69 -6.21 7.20 -7.13
N SER A 70 -5.04 7.57 -6.63
CA SER A 70 -4.29 8.70 -7.17
C SER A 70 -3.83 8.42 -8.61
N PHE A 71 -3.45 7.19 -8.93
CA PHE A 71 -3.14 6.80 -10.32
C PHE A 71 -4.39 6.78 -11.20
N THR A 72 -5.53 6.34 -10.66
CA THR A 72 -6.82 6.39 -11.35
C THR A 72 -7.22 7.83 -11.67
N SER A 73 -7.04 8.75 -10.74
CA SER A 73 -7.25 10.18 -10.95
C SER A 73 -6.38 10.71 -12.09
N LEU A 74 -5.08 10.39 -12.08
CA LEU A 74 -4.17 10.82 -13.16
C LEU A 74 -4.60 10.27 -14.52
N ALA A 75 -5.12 9.04 -14.59
CA ALA A 75 -5.65 8.47 -15.83
C ALA A 75 -6.87 9.26 -16.34
N ILE A 76 -7.79 9.66 -15.46
CA ILE A 76 -8.92 10.53 -15.80
C ILE A 76 -8.41 11.89 -16.32
N GLY A 77 -7.41 12.49 -15.69
CA GLY A 77 -6.83 13.75 -16.13
C GLY A 77 -6.22 13.70 -17.53
N PHE A 78 -5.57 12.61 -17.90
CA PHE A 78 -5.10 12.40 -19.27
C PHE A 78 -6.27 12.27 -20.25
N ALA A 79 -7.30 11.50 -19.89
CA ALA A 79 -8.46 11.29 -20.74
C ALA A 79 -9.28 12.59 -20.95
N GLU A 80 -9.39 13.43 -19.93
CA GLU A 80 -10.00 14.76 -20.03
C GLU A 80 -9.18 15.65 -20.97
N GLN A 81 -7.85 15.72 -20.82
CA GLN A 81 -6.99 16.51 -21.69
C GLN A 81 -7.06 16.06 -23.17
N GLU A 82 -7.23 14.77 -23.40
CA GLU A 82 -7.37 14.17 -24.73
C GLU A 82 -8.79 14.35 -25.31
N GLY A 83 -9.72 14.94 -24.56
CA GLY A 83 -11.10 15.16 -24.99
C GLY A 83 -11.94 13.87 -25.09
N LEU A 84 -11.51 12.78 -24.43
CA LEU A 84 -12.23 11.51 -24.40
C LEU A 84 -13.43 11.53 -23.46
N LEU A 85 -13.40 12.42 -22.47
CA LEU A 85 -14.44 12.64 -21.47
C LEU A 85 -14.38 14.08 -20.95
N SER A 86 -15.45 14.49 -20.25
CA SER A 86 -15.49 15.70 -19.43
C SER A 86 -15.79 15.30 -17.98
N LEU A 87 -15.25 16.04 -17.00
CA LEU A 87 -15.55 15.79 -15.61
C LEU A 87 -17.03 15.98 -15.27
N GLU A 88 -17.77 16.75 -16.07
CA GLU A 88 -19.21 16.98 -15.91
C GLU A 88 -20.05 15.90 -16.61
N ASP A 89 -19.46 14.98 -17.31
CA ASP A 89 -20.19 13.89 -17.93
C ASP A 89 -20.84 12.98 -16.88
N PRO A 90 -22.11 12.61 -17.09
CA PRO A 90 -22.73 11.55 -16.31
C PRO A 90 -21.93 10.25 -16.41
N ALA A 91 -21.54 9.67 -15.29
CA ALA A 91 -20.73 8.45 -15.30
C ALA A 91 -21.45 7.26 -15.95
N VAL A 92 -22.77 7.21 -15.84
CA VAL A 92 -23.62 6.15 -16.43
C VAL A 92 -23.58 6.13 -17.95
N LYS A 93 -23.35 7.28 -18.61
CA LYS A 93 -23.35 7.35 -20.09
C LYS A 93 -22.29 6.49 -20.77
N PHE A 94 -21.24 6.11 -20.03
CA PHE A 94 -20.16 5.27 -20.54
C PHE A 94 -20.49 3.76 -20.56
N PHE A 95 -21.68 3.39 -20.07
CA PHE A 95 -22.15 2.00 -19.98
C PHE A 95 -23.52 1.80 -20.64
N PRO A 96 -23.68 2.20 -21.91
CA PRO A 96 -24.99 2.15 -22.58
C PRO A 96 -25.52 0.72 -22.78
N GLU A 97 -24.66 -0.28 -22.68
CA GLU A 97 -25.03 -1.69 -22.80
C GLU A 97 -25.60 -2.29 -21.48
N LYS A 98 -25.50 -1.54 -20.36
CA LYS A 98 -25.92 -2.01 -19.04
C LYS A 98 -27.30 -1.46 -18.67
N THR A 99 -28.04 -2.24 -17.90
CA THR A 99 -29.28 -1.82 -17.25
C THR A 99 -29.08 -1.86 -15.74
N PHE A 100 -29.42 -0.78 -15.07
CA PHE A 100 -29.23 -0.63 -13.63
C PHE A 100 -30.59 -0.61 -12.91
N LYS A 101 -30.56 -0.91 -11.57
CA LYS A 101 -31.78 -0.94 -10.74
C LYS A 101 -32.28 0.44 -10.34
N GLN A 102 -31.41 1.45 -10.39
CA GLN A 102 -31.76 2.82 -10.00
C GLN A 102 -32.36 3.59 -11.21
N ASP A 103 -33.18 4.58 -10.91
CA ASP A 103 -33.77 5.45 -11.93
C ASP A 103 -32.70 6.19 -12.74
N GLU A 104 -32.83 6.21 -14.06
CA GLU A 104 -31.91 6.87 -14.97
C GLU A 104 -31.74 8.35 -14.61
N ALA A 105 -32.80 9.05 -14.23
CA ALA A 105 -32.77 10.44 -13.81
C ALA A 105 -31.94 10.69 -12.53
N VAL A 106 -31.71 9.68 -11.71
CA VAL A 106 -30.80 9.73 -10.56
C VAL A 106 -29.37 9.50 -11.04
N LEU A 107 -29.16 8.47 -11.87
CA LEU A 107 -27.84 8.10 -12.38
C LEU A 107 -27.21 9.17 -13.25
N GLU A 108 -28.00 9.87 -14.08
CA GLU A 108 -27.56 10.97 -14.93
C GLU A 108 -27.00 12.18 -14.15
N LYS A 109 -27.32 12.30 -12.85
CA LYS A 109 -26.79 13.38 -12.00
C LYS A 109 -25.41 13.06 -11.43
N VAL A 110 -24.98 11.78 -11.45
CA VAL A 110 -23.71 11.34 -10.91
C VAL A 110 -22.62 11.54 -11.96
N THR A 111 -21.84 12.60 -11.86
CA THR A 111 -20.77 12.93 -12.82
C THR A 111 -19.44 12.28 -12.42
N ILE A 112 -18.49 12.26 -13.37
CA ILE A 112 -17.09 11.86 -13.11
C ILE A 112 -16.49 12.68 -11.95
N ARG A 113 -16.77 14.00 -11.91
CA ARG A 113 -16.33 14.87 -10.80
C ARG A 113 -16.83 14.37 -9.44
N HIS A 114 -18.08 13.97 -9.33
CA HIS A 114 -18.63 13.44 -8.08
C HIS A 114 -17.92 12.15 -7.63
N LEU A 115 -17.52 11.28 -8.58
CA LEU A 115 -16.73 10.09 -8.26
C LEU A 115 -15.31 10.45 -7.80
N LEU A 116 -14.66 11.41 -8.47
CA LEU A 116 -13.33 11.90 -8.10
C LEU A 116 -13.31 12.53 -6.70
N THR A 117 -14.35 13.24 -6.33
CA THR A 117 -14.47 13.96 -5.04
C THR A 117 -15.12 13.15 -3.93
N MET A 118 -15.39 11.86 -4.16
CA MET A 118 -16.06 10.99 -3.16
C MET A 118 -17.44 11.49 -2.73
N SER A 119 -18.20 12.11 -3.65
CA SER A 119 -19.53 12.70 -3.39
C SER A 119 -20.61 12.15 -4.31
N GLY A 120 -20.52 10.86 -4.69
CA GLY A 120 -21.45 10.23 -5.65
C GLY A 120 -22.87 10.01 -5.13
N GLY A 121 -23.14 10.17 -3.83
CA GLY A 121 -24.48 10.10 -3.26
C GLY A 121 -24.85 8.82 -2.50
N HIS A 122 -23.95 7.85 -2.37
CA HIS A 122 -24.15 6.65 -1.54
C HIS A 122 -24.00 6.97 -0.06
N GLU A 123 -24.67 6.21 0.80
CA GLU A 123 -24.49 6.29 2.26
C GLU A 123 -23.19 5.63 2.71
N THR A 124 -22.80 4.54 2.06
CA THR A 124 -21.57 3.78 2.32
C THR A 124 -20.98 3.28 1.01
N CYS A 125 -19.75 2.76 1.03
CA CYS A 125 -19.15 2.14 -0.15
C CYS A 125 -19.81 0.78 -0.44
N PRO A 126 -20.50 0.58 -1.57
CA PRO A 126 -21.25 -0.64 -1.88
C PRO A 126 -20.41 -1.93 -1.85
N LEU A 127 -19.10 -1.86 -2.12
CA LEU A 127 -18.24 -3.05 -2.12
C LEU A 127 -17.56 -3.31 -0.78
N LEU A 128 -17.29 -2.27 0.03
CA LEU A 128 -16.59 -2.40 1.31
C LEU A 128 -17.52 -2.69 2.48
N SER A 129 -18.81 -2.42 2.35
CA SER A 129 -19.83 -2.74 3.34
C SER A 129 -20.26 -4.21 3.33
N LEU A 130 -19.78 -4.99 2.34
CA LEU A 130 -20.09 -6.42 2.18
C LEU A 130 -19.08 -7.29 2.93
N THR A 131 -19.54 -8.43 3.40
CA THR A 131 -18.67 -9.53 3.84
C THR A 131 -17.83 -10.05 2.67
N ASP A 132 -16.75 -10.76 2.95
CA ASP A 132 -15.92 -11.36 1.90
C ASP A 132 -16.71 -12.35 1.05
N GLU A 133 -17.59 -13.15 1.68
CA GLU A 133 -18.45 -14.11 0.97
C GLU A 133 -19.45 -13.42 0.03
N GLU A 134 -20.04 -12.30 0.44
CA GLU A 134 -20.94 -11.51 -0.41
C GLU A 134 -20.16 -10.86 -1.56
N ARG A 135 -18.98 -10.32 -1.27
CA ARG A 135 -18.12 -9.69 -2.29
C ARG A 135 -17.62 -10.71 -3.32
N ASP A 136 -17.27 -11.92 -2.91
CA ASP A 136 -16.84 -13.01 -3.79
C ASP A 136 -17.95 -13.47 -4.76
N ARG A 137 -19.22 -13.17 -4.48
CA ARG A 137 -20.36 -13.45 -5.35
C ARG A 137 -20.60 -12.35 -6.40
N ILE A 138 -19.99 -11.17 -6.25
CA ILE A 138 -20.17 -10.09 -7.21
C ILE A 138 -19.25 -10.33 -8.40
N THR A 139 -19.82 -10.40 -9.57
CA THR A 139 -19.12 -10.62 -10.85
C THR A 139 -18.86 -9.34 -11.63
N ASP A 140 -19.48 -8.23 -11.24
CA ASP A 140 -19.40 -6.93 -11.90
C ASP A 140 -19.47 -5.80 -10.85
N TYR A 141 -18.34 -5.17 -10.57
CA TYR A 141 -18.24 -4.10 -9.57
C TYR A 141 -18.85 -2.79 -10.05
N THR A 142 -18.80 -2.54 -11.37
CA THR A 142 -19.46 -1.37 -11.98
C THR A 142 -20.98 -1.49 -11.81
N GLN A 143 -21.54 -2.66 -12.09
CA GLN A 143 -22.95 -2.94 -11.88
C GLN A 143 -23.36 -2.76 -10.41
N ALA A 144 -22.54 -3.30 -9.48
CA ALA A 144 -22.81 -3.20 -8.05
C ALA A 144 -22.81 -1.75 -7.55
N PHE A 145 -21.97 -0.87 -8.11
CA PHE A 145 -21.97 0.55 -7.80
C PHE A 145 -23.29 1.23 -8.20
N PHE A 146 -23.72 1.07 -9.46
CA PHE A 146 -24.92 1.74 -9.96
C PHE A 146 -26.22 1.10 -9.49
N ASP A 147 -26.23 -0.16 -9.06
CA ASP A 147 -27.38 -0.83 -8.47
C ASP A 147 -27.62 -0.45 -7.01
N ALA A 148 -26.61 0.03 -6.31
CA ALA A 148 -26.72 0.44 -4.91
C ALA A 148 -27.55 1.73 -4.74
N PRO A 149 -28.27 1.89 -3.62
CA PRO A 149 -29.11 3.07 -3.38
C PRO A 149 -28.27 4.37 -3.28
N PHE A 150 -28.73 5.42 -3.96
CA PHE A 150 -28.25 6.77 -3.81
C PHE A 150 -29.12 7.49 -2.76
N VAL A 151 -28.54 7.85 -1.62
CA VAL A 151 -29.25 8.42 -0.46
C VAL A 151 -29.12 9.93 -0.39
N TYR A 152 -27.97 10.46 -0.85
CA TYR A 152 -27.69 11.89 -0.91
C TYR A 152 -27.71 12.40 -2.34
N ALA A 153 -27.94 13.68 -2.53
CA ALA A 153 -27.73 14.31 -3.83
C ALA A 153 -26.22 14.24 -4.19
N PRO A 154 -25.88 13.94 -5.47
CA PRO A 154 -24.48 13.98 -5.89
C PRO A 154 -23.87 15.36 -5.62
N GLY A 155 -22.68 15.39 -5.03
CA GLY A 155 -21.99 16.59 -4.60
C GLY A 155 -22.35 17.08 -3.20
N GLU A 156 -23.37 16.54 -2.53
CA GLU A 156 -23.85 17.00 -1.24
C GLU A 156 -22.95 16.60 -0.07
N LYS A 157 -22.47 15.34 -0.07
CA LYS A 157 -21.78 14.77 1.08
C LYS A 157 -20.56 13.94 0.66
N PHE A 158 -19.46 14.13 1.37
CA PHE A 158 -18.29 13.27 1.26
C PHE A 158 -18.60 11.89 1.87
N VAL A 159 -18.49 10.85 1.06
CA VAL A 159 -18.57 9.45 1.49
C VAL A 159 -17.47 8.68 0.77
N TYR A 160 -16.44 8.27 1.51
CA TYR A 160 -15.31 7.55 0.92
C TYR A 160 -15.75 6.26 0.24
N ASN A 161 -15.64 6.20 -1.09
CA ASN A 161 -16.26 5.16 -1.91
C ASN A 161 -15.26 4.58 -2.94
N SER A 162 -14.71 3.42 -2.62
CA SER A 162 -13.78 2.71 -3.49
C SER A 162 -14.46 2.11 -4.74
N ALA A 163 -15.78 1.82 -4.67
CA ALA A 163 -16.53 1.35 -5.83
C ALA A 163 -16.66 2.47 -6.88
N GLY A 164 -16.89 3.73 -6.46
CA GLY A 164 -16.88 4.88 -7.38
C GLY A 164 -15.52 5.07 -8.06
N SER A 165 -14.42 4.85 -7.33
CA SER A 165 -13.08 4.88 -7.92
C SER A 165 -12.86 3.74 -8.93
N HIS A 166 -13.47 2.57 -8.71
CA HIS A 166 -13.43 1.49 -9.68
C HIS A 166 -14.21 1.87 -10.95
N VAL A 167 -15.37 2.52 -10.83
CA VAL A 167 -16.13 3.03 -11.99
C VAL A 167 -15.28 3.99 -12.83
N LEU A 168 -14.44 4.85 -12.21
CA LEU A 168 -13.49 5.70 -12.95
C LEU A 168 -12.52 4.88 -13.81
N ALA A 169 -11.97 3.79 -13.29
CA ALA A 169 -11.11 2.90 -14.07
C ALA A 169 -11.89 2.15 -15.17
N ALA A 170 -13.14 1.79 -14.92
CA ALA A 170 -14.02 1.20 -15.91
C ALA A 170 -14.31 2.19 -17.04
N ILE A 171 -14.53 3.48 -16.73
CA ILE A 171 -14.70 4.55 -17.73
C ILE A 171 -13.42 4.67 -18.59
N ILE A 172 -12.22 4.66 -18.02
CA ILE A 172 -10.97 4.67 -18.80
C ILE A 172 -10.97 3.53 -19.81
N ARG A 173 -11.32 2.31 -19.38
CA ARG A 173 -11.40 1.16 -20.28
C ARG A 173 -12.43 1.35 -21.38
N GLN A 174 -13.60 1.92 -21.09
CA GLN A 174 -14.64 2.19 -22.08
C GLN A 174 -14.20 3.19 -23.16
N VAL A 175 -13.58 4.31 -22.74
CA VAL A 175 -13.21 5.36 -23.69
C VAL A 175 -11.90 5.09 -24.44
N THR A 176 -11.04 4.19 -23.93
CA THR A 176 -9.71 3.91 -24.51
C THR A 176 -9.59 2.51 -25.12
N GLY A 177 -10.46 1.57 -24.74
CA GLY A 177 -10.39 0.17 -25.13
C GLY A 177 -9.34 -0.66 -24.35
N VAL A 178 -8.55 -0.04 -23.45
CA VAL A 178 -7.48 -0.70 -22.68
C VAL A 178 -7.61 -0.45 -21.18
N ASN A 179 -6.99 -1.27 -20.35
CA ASN A 179 -6.97 -1.05 -18.92
C ASN A 179 -6.05 0.12 -18.51
N MET A 180 -6.26 0.64 -17.29
CA MET A 180 -5.61 1.83 -16.76
C MET A 180 -4.08 1.76 -16.83
N THR A 181 -3.46 0.64 -16.47
CA THR A 181 -1.99 0.49 -16.51
C THR A 181 -1.47 0.62 -17.96
N GLU A 182 -2.13 -0.01 -18.91
CA GLU A 182 -1.76 0.09 -20.32
C GLU A 182 -1.94 1.52 -20.84
N TYR A 183 -3.02 2.20 -20.46
CA TYR A 183 -3.30 3.59 -20.79
C TYR A 183 -2.27 4.56 -20.20
N LEU A 184 -1.89 4.36 -18.93
CA LEU A 184 -0.88 5.17 -18.24
C LEU A 184 0.56 4.90 -18.73
N THR A 185 0.82 3.73 -19.32
CA THR A 185 2.18 3.35 -19.70
C THR A 185 2.87 4.37 -20.60
N PRO A 186 2.35 4.79 -21.75
CA PRO A 186 3.01 5.80 -22.60
C PRO A 186 2.95 7.22 -22.03
N ARG A 187 2.01 7.54 -21.15
CA ARG A 187 1.70 8.89 -20.67
C ARG A 187 2.45 9.25 -19.38
N LEU A 188 2.55 8.31 -18.46
CA LEU A 188 3.13 8.51 -17.12
C LEU A 188 4.27 7.55 -16.85
N LEU A 189 4.02 6.23 -17.00
CA LEU A 189 4.95 5.22 -16.48
C LEU A 189 6.26 5.19 -17.26
N LYS A 190 6.21 5.17 -18.59
CA LYS A 190 7.40 5.18 -19.45
C LYS A 190 8.19 6.50 -19.35
N PRO A 191 7.58 7.69 -19.38
CA PRO A 191 8.30 8.95 -19.18
C PRO A 191 9.06 9.05 -17.85
N LEU A 192 8.50 8.46 -16.77
CA LEU A 192 9.12 8.41 -15.44
C LEU A 192 10.01 7.18 -15.26
N ASN A 193 10.20 6.34 -16.27
CA ASN A 193 10.88 5.05 -16.17
C ASN A 193 10.35 4.20 -15.00
N ILE A 194 9.03 4.02 -14.95
CA ILE A 194 8.31 3.19 -13.98
C ILE A 194 7.97 1.86 -14.65
N THR A 195 8.50 0.77 -14.11
CA THR A 195 8.29 -0.59 -14.63
C THR A 195 7.61 -1.52 -13.63
N SER A 196 7.45 -1.07 -12.40
CA SER A 196 6.93 -1.91 -11.31
C SER A 196 5.41 -1.80 -11.13
N PHE A 197 4.78 -0.73 -11.65
CA PHE A 197 3.36 -0.48 -11.44
C PHE A 197 2.49 -1.52 -12.14
N ARG A 198 1.58 -2.11 -11.40
CA ARG A 198 0.56 -3.04 -11.86
C ARG A 198 -0.66 -2.98 -10.97
N VAL A 199 -1.83 -3.35 -11.50
CA VAL A 199 -3.10 -3.31 -10.77
C VAL A 199 -3.82 -4.66 -10.90
N MET A 200 -4.48 -5.09 -9.83
CA MET A 200 -5.35 -6.28 -9.84
C MET A 200 -6.59 -5.99 -10.69
N THR A 201 -7.11 -7.04 -11.33
CA THR A 201 -8.37 -6.97 -12.07
C THR A 201 -9.54 -7.44 -11.23
N SER A 202 -10.68 -6.80 -11.44
CA SER A 202 -11.99 -7.22 -10.94
C SER A 202 -12.50 -8.46 -11.71
N PRO A 203 -13.58 -9.10 -11.26
CA PRO A 203 -14.18 -10.24 -11.96
C PRO A 203 -14.59 -9.95 -13.39
N GLU A 204 -15.05 -8.71 -13.69
CA GLU A 204 -15.37 -8.24 -15.05
C GLU A 204 -14.13 -7.91 -15.91
N GLY A 205 -12.92 -8.12 -15.39
CA GLY A 205 -11.66 -7.93 -16.11
C GLY A 205 -11.19 -6.48 -16.21
N VAL A 206 -11.77 -5.56 -15.45
CA VAL A 206 -11.34 -4.16 -15.31
C VAL A 206 -10.30 -4.06 -14.21
N GLU A 207 -9.21 -3.32 -14.39
CA GLU A 207 -8.28 -3.01 -13.31
C GLU A 207 -8.97 -2.22 -12.20
N MET A 208 -8.71 -2.59 -10.94
CA MET A 208 -9.38 -2.00 -9.77
C MET A 208 -8.91 -0.58 -9.53
N GLY A 209 -9.72 0.43 -9.88
CA GLY A 209 -9.38 1.84 -9.71
C GLY A 209 -9.32 2.32 -8.26
N GLY A 210 -9.96 1.59 -7.34
CA GLY A 210 -10.05 1.96 -5.93
C GLY A 210 -9.01 1.33 -5.01
N TRP A 211 -8.35 0.23 -5.45
CA TRP A 211 -7.32 -0.53 -4.73
C TRP A 211 -6.64 -1.52 -5.68
N GLY A 212 -5.74 -2.35 -5.16
CA GLY A 212 -5.11 -3.42 -5.94
C GLY A 212 -3.88 -3.01 -6.73
N GLY A 213 -3.49 -1.74 -6.65
CA GLY A 213 -2.22 -1.27 -7.22
C GLY A 213 -1.02 -1.79 -6.43
N MET A 214 0.09 -1.98 -7.13
CA MET A 214 1.41 -2.29 -6.57
C MET A 214 2.47 -1.46 -7.27
N ALA A 215 3.46 -0.96 -6.54
CA ALA A 215 4.63 -0.27 -7.09
C ALA A 215 5.81 -0.32 -6.13
N CYS A 216 7.03 -0.15 -6.65
CA CYS A 216 8.22 0.07 -5.84
C CYS A 216 8.21 1.46 -5.20
N THR A 217 8.75 1.60 -4.01
CA THR A 217 8.80 2.89 -3.29
C THR A 217 9.55 3.95 -4.08
N ARG A 218 10.59 3.59 -4.83
CA ARG A 218 11.29 4.50 -5.76
C ARG A 218 10.36 5.06 -6.83
N ASP A 219 9.47 4.25 -7.37
CA ASP A 219 8.52 4.68 -8.39
C ASP A 219 7.46 5.61 -7.79
N LEU A 220 7.02 5.36 -6.53
CA LEU A 220 6.16 6.29 -5.80
C LEU A 220 6.84 7.66 -5.58
N ALA A 221 8.12 7.67 -5.24
CA ALA A 221 8.90 8.90 -5.08
C ALA A 221 9.02 9.70 -6.40
N LYS A 222 9.22 9.03 -7.55
CA LYS A 222 9.23 9.69 -8.87
C LYS A 222 7.87 10.32 -9.19
N VAL A 223 6.76 9.61 -8.96
CA VAL A 223 5.41 10.14 -9.17
C VAL A 223 5.17 11.35 -8.27
N GLY A 224 5.52 11.26 -6.98
CA GLY A 224 5.40 12.34 -6.02
C GLY A 224 6.21 13.58 -6.44
N GLU A 225 7.44 13.40 -6.90
CA GLU A 225 8.30 14.49 -7.35
C GLU A 225 7.77 15.13 -8.64
N CYS A 226 7.29 14.33 -9.61
CA CYS A 226 6.62 14.85 -10.79
C CYS A 226 5.38 15.69 -10.41
N ILE A 227 4.56 15.22 -9.46
CA ILE A 227 3.40 15.95 -8.94
C ILE A 227 3.84 17.24 -8.26
N ARG A 228 4.86 17.21 -7.39
CA ARG A 228 5.41 18.39 -6.70
C ARG A 228 5.86 19.47 -7.67
N LEU A 229 6.41 19.07 -8.81
CA LEU A 229 6.85 19.95 -9.90
C LEU A 229 5.72 20.37 -10.84
N GLY A 230 4.45 20.26 -10.45
CA GLY A 230 3.30 20.65 -11.28
C GLY A 230 3.10 19.76 -12.50
N GLY A 231 3.53 18.51 -12.44
CA GLY A 231 3.44 17.55 -13.54
C GLY A 231 4.61 17.59 -14.52
N VAL A 232 5.65 18.33 -14.22
CA VAL A 232 6.86 18.43 -15.05
C VAL A 232 7.87 17.35 -14.66
N TRP A 233 8.44 16.67 -15.66
CA TRP A 233 9.52 15.71 -15.48
C TRP A 233 10.59 15.88 -16.57
N ASN A 234 11.85 16.02 -16.18
CA ASN A 234 12.96 16.27 -17.10
C ASN A 234 12.67 17.43 -18.09
N GLY A 235 12.07 18.52 -17.58
CA GLY A 235 11.75 19.72 -18.37
C GLY A 235 10.55 19.57 -19.32
N LYS A 236 9.81 18.46 -19.28
CA LYS A 236 8.62 18.23 -20.09
C LYS A 236 7.38 18.14 -19.20
N GLN A 237 6.27 18.75 -19.65
CA GLN A 237 4.98 18.56 -19.02
C GLN A 237 4.52 17.13 -19.30
N ILE A 238 4.43 16.31 -18.27
CA ILE A 238 3.97 14.93 -18.33
C ILE A 238 2.51 14.86 -17.87
N ILE A 239 2.21 15.28 -16.64
CA ILE A 239 0.83 15.28 -16.12
C ILE A 239 0.16 16.60 -16.51
N PRO A 240 -1.10 16.61 -16.99
CA PRO A 240 -1.83 17.84 -17.34
C PRO A 240 -1.85 18.84 -16.18
N ALA A 241 -1.24 20.02 -16.36
CA ALA A 241 -0.98 20.96 -15.26
C ALA A 241 -2.27 21.46 -14.60
N GLU A 242 -3.28 21.84 -15.40
CA GLU A 242 -4.54 22.38 -14.88
C GLU A 242 -5.34 21.32 -14.15
N TYR A 243 -5.44 20.10 -14.70
CA TYR A 243 -6.07 18.99 -14.00
C TYR A 243 -5.35 18.69 -12.68
N LEU A 244 -4.02 18.60 -12.70
CA LEU A 244 -3.22 18.31 -11.49
C LEU A 244 -3.44 19.36 -10.42
N ARG A 245 -3.47 20.65 -10.79
CA ARG A 245 -3.75 21.75 -9.86
C ARG A 245 -5.14 21.58 -9.18
N GLN A 246 -6.16 21.21 -9.96
CA GLN A 246 -7.48 20.94 -9.41
C GLN A 246 -7.48 19.66 -8.55
N ALA A 247 -6.86 18.60 -9.03
CA ALA A 247 -6.83 17.30 -8.35
C ALA A 247 -6.17 17.36 -6.96
N THR A 248 -5.17 18.23 -6.81
CA THR A 248 -4.41 18.39 -5.56
C THR A 248 -4.85 19.56 -4.69
N SER A 249 -5.93 20.26 -5.07
CA SER A 249 -6.55 21.33 -4.29
C SER A 249 -7.82 20.85 -3.57
N PHE A 250 -8.32 21.66 -2.62
CA PHE A 250 -9.58 21.41 -1.95
C PHE A 250 -10.74 21.45 -2.95
N GLN A 251 -11.48 20.38 -3.06
CA GLN A 251 -12.66 20.24 -3.92
C GLN A 251 -13.91 19.87 -3.10
N MET A 252 -13.75 19.12 -2.00
CA MET A 252 -14.86 18.62 -1.22
C MET A 252 -14.52 18.67 0.27
N ASP A 253 -15.48 19.18 1.06
CA ASP A 253 -15.42 19.17 2.51
C ASP A 253 -15.56 17.75 3.06
N ASN A 254 -14.65 17.39 3.95
CA ASN A 254 -14.65 16.12 4.67
C ASN A 254 -14.40 16.31 6.16
N SER A 255 -14.72 17.49 6.68
CA SER A 255 -14.49 17.90 8.07
C SER A 255 -15.27 17.07 9.11
N ALA A 256 -16.26 16.29 8.66
CA ALA A 256 -16.96 15.32 9.49
C ALA A 256 -16.10 14.11 9.90
N ASN A 257 -14.94 13.89 9.27
CA ASN A 257 -13.97 12.89 9.71
C ASN A 257 -13.33 13.29 11.04
N GLU A 258 -13.04 12.33 11.90
CA GLU A 258 -12.47 12.59 13.22
C GLU A 258 -10.95 12.81 13.18
N ALA A 259 -10.24 12.03 12.35
CA ALA A 259 -8.78 12.03 12.32
C ALA A 259 -8.23 13.33 11.71
N PRO A 260 -7.23 13.99 12.36
CA PRO A 260 -6.73 15.31 11.97
C PRO A 260 -6.32 15.45 10.51
N ASP A 261 -5.64 14.46 9.94
CA ASP A 261 -5.14 14.48 8.57
C ASP A 261 -6.19 14.02 7.53
N TRP A 262 -7.38 13.59 7.95
CA TRP A 262 -8.46 13.14 7.06
C TRP A 262 -9.69 14.04 7.08
N LYS A 263 -9.62 15.21 7.76
CA LYS A 263 -10.71 16.20 7.85
C LYS A 263 -10.38 17.56 7.24
N VAL A 264 -9.26 17.67 6.52
CA VAL A 264 -8.74 18.95 6.00
C VAL A 264 -9.28 19.25 4.60
N GLY A 265 -9.93 18.30 3.96
CA GLY A 265 -10.49 18.40 2.62
C GLY A 265 -10.03 17.24 1.71
N TYR A 266 -10.68 17.13 0.57
CA TYR A 266 -10.39 16.13 -0.46
C TYR A 266 -10.37 16.78 -1.84
N GLY A 267 -9.42 16.37 -2.68
CA GLY A 267 -9.32 16.75 -4.07
C GLY A 267 -9.90 15.70 -5.01
N TYR A 268 -9.29 15.48 -6.17
CA TYR A 268 -9.65 14.40 -7.07
C TYR A 268 -8.81 13.15 -6.76
N GLN A 269 -9.27 12.33 -5.81
CA GLN A 269 -8.58 11.15 -5.28
C GLN A 269 -7.22 11.46 -4.61
N PHE A 270 -7.09 12.68 -4.08
CA PHE A 270 -5.99 13.13 -3.23
C PHE A 270 -6.56 13.73 -1.94
N TRP A 271 -6.00 13.35 -0.81
CA TRP A 271 -6.32 13.93 0.48
C TRP A 271 -5.57 15.24 0.69
N GLN A 272 -6.24 16.27 1.19
CA GLN A 272 -5.54 17.39 1.80
C GLN A 272 -4.93 16.93 3.14
N SER A 273 -3.82 17.51 3.54
CA SER A 273 -3.12 17.22 4.79
C SER A 273 -2.97 18.49 5.63
N ARG A 274 -2.63 18.35 6.90
CA ARG A 274 -2.24 19.50 7.73
C ARG A 274 -1.15 20.35 7.05
N HIS A 275 -0.29 19.69 6.28
CA HIS A 275 0.71 20.33 5.42
C HIS A 275 0.69 19.64 4.05
N GLY A 276 0.48 20.42 2.98
CA GLY A 276 0.42 19.90 1.62
C GLY A 276 -0.75 18.95 1.36
N PHE A 277 -0.51 17.95 0.55
CA PHE A 277 -1.51 16.95 0.14
C PHE A 277 -0.84 15.59 -0.07
N ARG A 278 -1.66 14.56 -0.23
CA ARG A 278 -1.13 13.20 -0.39
C ARG A 278 -2.05 12.27 -1.16
N GLY A 279 -1.46 11.26 -1.82
CA GLY A 279 -2.10 9.98 -2.06
C GLY A 279 -1.88 9.08 -0.86
N ASP A 280 -2.91 8.37 -0.38
CA ASP A 280 -2.75 7.42 0.70
C ASP A 280 -3.48 6.09 0.49
N GLY A 281 -2.99 5.05 1.14
CA GLY A 281 -3.59 3.74 1.18
C GLY A 281 -3.57 3.16 2.58
N ALA A 282 -4.50 2.24 2.83
CA ALA A 282 -4.63 1.58 4.12
C ALA A 282 -3.29 1.11 4.66
N CYS A 283 -3.14 1.15 5.98
CA CYS A 283 -1.93 0.74 6.70
C CYS A 283 -0.70 1.63 6.43
N GLY A 284 -0.88 2.85 5.90
CA GLY A 284 0.20 3.83 5.75
C GLY A 284 1.03 3.72 4.48
N GLN A 285 0.37 3.51 3.34
CA GLN A 285 0.99 3.67 2.03
C GLN A 285 0.86 5.14 1.62
N TYR A 286 1.97 5.87 1.48
CA TYR A 286 1.92 7.31 1.22
C TYR A 286 2.77 7.75 0.04
N ILE A 287 2.24 8.66 -0.76
CA ILE A 287 2.98 9.69 -1.49
C ILE A 287 2.58 11.03 -0.85
N LEU A 288 3.39 11.50 0.07
CA LEU A 288 3.19 12.78 0.76
C LEU A 288 3.91 13.87 -0.02
N VAL A 289 3.19 14.88 -0.47
CA VAL A 289 3.72 16.00 -1.26
C VAL A 289 3.60 17.27 -0.43
N LEU A 290 4.73 17.89 -0.16
CA LEU A 290 4.90 19.06 0.70
C LEU A 290 5.51 20.22 -0.12
N PRO A 291 4.71 20.95 -0.92
CA PRO A 291 5.24 21.96 -1.84
C PRO A 291 6.00 23.08 -1.14
N GLU A 292 5.52 23.56 0.01
CA GLU A 292 6.17 24.63 0.79
C GLU A 292 7.53 24.22 1.35
N ALA A 293 7.76 22.92 1.54
CA ALA A 293 9.02 22.37 2.01
C ALA A 293 9.93 21.89 0.86
N ASP A 294 9.51 22.04 -0.41
CA ASP A 294 10.17 21.41 -1.56
C ASP A 294 10.42 19.90 -1.35
N MET A 295 9.46 19.18 -0.75
CA MET A 295 9.69 17.82 -0.26
C MET A 295 8.63 16.84 -0.74
N VAL A 296 9.08 15.59 -0.95
CA VAL A 296 8.22 14.41 -1.14
C VAL A 296 8.68 13.30 -0.20
N ILE A 297 7.72 12.61 0.41
CA ILE A 297 8.02 11.43 1.21
C ILE A 297 7.16 10.28 0.69
N ALA A 298 7.80 9.24 0.18
CA ALA A 298 7.16 7.98 -0.19
C ALA A 298 7.36 6.98 0.95
N ILE A 299 6.27 6.35 1.41
CA ILE A 299 6.30 5.40 2.53
C ILE A 299 5.46 4.18 2.20
N THR A 300 5.95 2.99 2.56
CA THR A 300 5.15 1.77 2.68
C THR A 300 5.20 1.27 4.12
N SER A 301 4.07 0.81 4.64
CA SER A 301 3.92 0.44 6.04
C SER A 301 2.82 -0.60 6.26
N GLY A 302 2.79 -1.20 7.44
CA GLY A 302 1.74 -2.08 7.93
C GLY A 302 1.07 -1.56 9.21
N LEU A 303 0.91 -0.25 9.38
CA LEU A 303 0.34 0.37 10.58
C LEU A 303 -1.14 0.74 10.38
N PRO A 304 -2.09 0.09 11.10
CA PRO A 304 -3.50 0.47 11.05
C PRO A 304 -3.77 1.94 11.45
N GLU A 305 -3.10 2.42 12.50
CA GLU A 305 -3.19 3.79 13.01
C GLU A 305 -2.30 4.75 12.17
N MET A 306 -2.65 4.88 10.92
CA MET A 306 -1.87 5.53 9.86
C MET A 306 -1.38 6.95 10.22
N GLY A 307 -2.15 7.73 10.99
CA GLY A 307 -1.80 9.09 11.40
C GLY A 307 -0.50 9.16 12.20
N ARG A 308 -0.19 8.14 12.96
CA ARG A 308 1.03 8.05 13.76
C ARG A 308 2.33 8.05 12.91
N ILE A 309 2.22 7.72 11.62
CA ILE A 309 3.36 7.82 10.69
C ILE A 309 3.59 9.29 10.30
N LEU A 310 2.53 10.07 10.19
CA LEU A 310 2.58 11.47 9.78
C LEU A 310 3.00 12.40 10.92
N ASP A 311 2.62 12.10 12.15
CA ASP A 311 2.92 12.95 13.32
C ASP A 311 4.41 13.29 13.46
N PRO A 312 5.38 12.36 13.37
CA PRO A 312 6.80 12.71 13.42
C PRO A 312 7.28 13.57 12.24
N VAL A 313 6.62 13.49 11.08
CA VAL A 313 6.93 14.40 9.95
C VAL A 313 6.52 15.83 10.32
N TRP A 314 5.33 15.99 10.92
CA TRP A 314 4.81 17.31 11.33
C TRP A 314 5.56 17.90 12.52
N ASP A 315 5.88 17.07 13.50
CA ASP A 315 6.40 17.54 14.81
C ASP A 315 7.92 17.59 14.88
N ILE A 316 8.64 16.76 14.11
CA ILE A 316 10.11 16.69 14.14
C ILE A 316 10.72 17.24 12.87
N LEU A 317 10.28 16.76 11.69
CA LEU A 317 10.97 17.06 10.43
C LEU A 317 10.67 18.49 9.96
N LEU A 318 9.39 18.85 9.74
CA LEU A 318 9.01 20.12 9.14
C LEU A 318 9.48 21.35 9.94
N PRO A 319 9.34 21.41 11.29
CA PRO A 319 9.77 22.59 12.06
C PRO A 319 11.28 22.81 12.06
N SER A 320 12.04 21.79 11.64
CA SER A 320 13.50 21.78 11.69
C SER A 320 14.17 22.00 10.33
N LEU A 321 13.41 22.37 9.32
CA LEU A 321 13.92 22.62 7.97
C LEU A 321 14.62 23.98 7.86
N TYR A 322 15.64 24.04 7.04
CA TYR A 322 16.35 25.29 6.68
C TYR A 322 16.11 25.60 5.20
N ASP A 323 15.96 26.88 4.87
CA ASP A 323 15.76 27.35 3.50
C ASP A 323 17.05 27.35 2.67
N HIS A 324 18.21 27.17 3.31
CA HIS A 324 19.51 27.16 2.67
C HIS A 324 20.31 25.90 2.96
N ALA A 325 21.24 25.58 2.10
CA ALA A 325 22.20 24.50 2.29
C ALA A 325 23.08 24.78 3.52
N ARG A 326 23.44 23.74 4.23
CA ARG A 326 24.37 23.76 5.36
C ARG A 326 25.63 22.97 5.02
N ALA A 327 26.69 23.22 5.78
CA ALA A 327 27.88 22.40 5.68
C ALA A 327 27.60 20.95 6.06
N ASP A 328 28.14 20.04 5.29
CA ASP A 328 28.06 18.60 5.58
C ASP A 328 28.59 18.30 6.98
N LYS A 329 27.96 17.36 7.66
CA LYS A 329 28.36 16.85 8.96
C LYS A 329 28.63 15.35 8.85
N PRO A 330 29.80 14.92 8.38
CA PRO A 330 30.10 13.53 8.09
C PRO A 330 29.85 12.58 9.26
N GLU A 331 30.15 13.01 10.50
CA GLU A 331 29.92 12.20 11.71
C GLU A 331 28.43 11.97 11.97
N ALA A 332 27.59 13.02 11.86
CA ALA A 332 26.15 12.92 12.06
C ALA A 332 25.50 12.12 10.94
N TRP A 333 26.00 12.25 9.71
CA TRP A 333 25.53 11.43 8.59
C TRP A 333 25.92 9.96 8.78
N ALA A 334 27.14 9.68 9.22
CA ALA A 334 27.58 8.31 9.51
C ALA A 334 26.77 7.67 10.66
N GLU A 335 26.41 8.44 11.70
CA GLU A 335 25.53 7.98 12.78
C GLU A 335 24.13 7.64 12.23
N LEU A 336 23.56 8.49 11.37
CA LEU A 336 22.27 8.27 10.71
C LEU A 336 22.29 7.00 9.85
N ASP A 337 23.31 6.86 9.00
CA ASP A 337 23.45 5.70 8.10
C ASP A 337 23.67 4.42 8.91
N HIS A 338 24.53 4.45 9.92
CA HIS A 338 24.73 3.32 10.84
C HIS A 338 23.43 2.90 11.53
N TYR A 339 22.66 3.86 12.02
CA TYR A 339 21.36 3.60 12.66
C TYR A 339 20.38 2.96 11.67
N ALA A 340 20.25 3.53 10.47
CA ALA A 340 19.37 2.99 9.44
C ALA A 340 19.73 1.53 9.09
N GLN A 341 21.01 1.24 8.88
CA GLN A 341 21.47 -0.10 8.47
C GLN A 341 21.35 -1.16 9.56
N ASN A 342 21.52 -0.81 10.84
CA ASN A 342 21.61 -1.78 11.92
C ASN A 342 20.36 -1.87 12.79
N GLU A 343 19.60 -0.77 12.90
CA GLU A 343 18.47 -0.68 13.81
C GLU A 343 17.10 -0.73 13.11
N LEU A 344 17.04 -0.37 11.81
CA LEU A 344 15.80 -0.36 11.04
C LEU A 344 15.65 -1.65 10.23
N GLN A 345 15.14 -2.68 10.86
CA GLN A 345 14.85 -3.97 10.25
C GLN A 345 13.62 -4.61 10.89
N ILE A 346 12.91 -5.44 10.14
CA ILE A 346 11.87 -6.28 10.73
C ILE A 346 12.54 -7.23 11.71
N PRO A 347 12.06 -7.31 12.98
CA PRO A 347 12.67 -8.19 13.96
C PRO A 347 12.69 -9.65 13.50
N LEU A 348 13.84 -10.29 13.63
CA LEU A 348 13.95 -11.74 13.48
C LEU A 348 13.40 -12.44 14.70
N CYS A 349 12.92 -13.66 14.55
CA CYS A 349 12.55 -14.49 15.68
C CYS A 349 13.69 -14.59 16.70
N ALA A 350 13.40 -14.19 17.93
CA ALA A 350 14.32 -14.32 19.07
C ALA A 350 14.14 -15.68 19.75
N GLY A 351 15.25 -16.35 20.12
CA GLY A 351 15.21 -17.62 20.84
C GLY A 351 16.40 -18.53 20.51
N ASP A 352 16.32 -19.81 20.91
CA ASP A 352 17.34 -20.81 20.63
C ASP A 352 17.34 -21.14 19.13
N ARG A 353 18.53 -21.12 18.53
CA ARG A 353 18.79 -21.34 17.11
C ARG A 353 19.48 -22.68 16.83
N LEU A 354 19.85 -23.43 17.82
CA LEU A 354 20.66 -24.64 17.71
C LEU A 354 19.85 -25.92 17.88
N ARG A 355 18.67 -25.83 18.50
CA ARG A 355 17.82 -27.00 18.79
C ARG A 355 17.36 -27.67 17.48
N ARG A 356 17.51 -28.98 17.44
CA ARG A 356 17.12 -29.84 16.30
C ARG A 356 15.84 -30.60 16.62
N MET A 357 15.01 -30.76 15.60
CA MET A 357 13.82 -31.61 15.64
C MET A 357 13.75 -32.39 14.33
N GLU A 358 13.68 -33.71 14.43
CA GLU A 358 13.42 -34.55 13.28
C GLU A 358 12.05 -34.23 12.66
N LYS A 359 11.89 -34.57 11.40
CA LYS A 359 10.63 -34.36 10.68
C LYS A 359 9.49 -35.08 11.37
N LYS A 360 8.48 -34.33 11.83
CA LYS A 360 7.30 -34.84 12.53
C LYS A 360 6.05 -34.32 11.87
N THR A 361 5.09 -35.21 11.59
CA THR A 361 3.79 -34.88 11.01
C THR A 361 2.69 -35.08 12.06
N PHE A 362 1.84 -34.07 12.19
CA PHE A 362 0.70 -34.04 13.10
C PHE A 362 -0.59 -34.01 12.27
N LYS A 363 -1.45 -34.98 12.43
CA LYS A 363 -2.81 -34.94 11.88
C LYS A 363 -3.64 -33.97 12.72
N MET A 364 -4.33 -33.03 12.09
CA MET A 364 -5.13 -32.04 12.82
C MET A 364 -6.55 -32.54 13.07
N LYS A 365 -7.13 -32.14 14.19
CA LYS A 365 -8.58 -32.30 14.43
C LYS A 365 -9.37 -31.51 13.39
N PRO A 366 -10.62 -31.88 13.07
CA PRO A 366 -11.47 -31.07 12.21
C PRO A 366 -11.50 -29.62 12.67
N ASN A 367 -11.28 -28.69 11.75
CA ASN A 367 -11.15 -27.27 12.05
C ASN A 367 -11.69 -26.40 10.92
N PRO A 368 -12.14 -25.15 11.19
CA PRO A 368 -12.74 -24.28 10.18
C PRO A 368 -11.77 -23.82 9.10
N CYS A 369 -10.43 -23.89 9.35
CA CYS A 369 -9.41 -23.55 8.37
C CYS A 369 -9.16 -24.68 7.36
N GLY A 370 -9.74 -25.87 7.55
CA GLY A 370 -9.57 -27.01 6.67
C GLY A 370 -8.15 -27.59 6.64
N ILE A 371 -7.33 -27.32 7.65
CA ILE A 371 -5.96 -27.86 7.78
C ILE A 371 -6.05 -29.33 8.18
N ARG A 372 -5.53 -30.23 7.34
CA ARG A 372 -5.54 -31.68 7.54
C ARG A 372 -4.35 -32.17 8.33
N SER A 373 -3.17 -31.63 8.00
CA SER A 373 -1.95 -31.98 8.72
C SER A 373 -0.94 -30.82 8.74
N ILE A 374 -0.08 -30.84 9.75
CA ILE A 374 1.05 -29.94 9.90
C ILE A 374 2.31 -30.78 10.05
N THR A 375 3.31 -30.57 9.17
CA THR A 375 4.62 -31.22 9.28
C THR A 375 5.66 -30.17 9.58
N CYS A 376 6.53 -30.41 10.55
CA CYS A 376 7.62 -29.51 10.88
C CYS A 376 8.93 -30.28 11.14
N SER A 377 10.04 -29.59 10.90
CA SER A 377 11.41 -30.07 11.20
C SER A 377 12.35 -28.89 11.40
N THR A 378 13.43 -29.11 12.17
CA THR A 378 14.52 -28.15 12.31
C THR A 378 15.87 -28.81 12.08
N MET A 379 16.66 -28.30 11.17
CA MET A 379 17.96 -28.85 10.83
C MET A 379 18.89 -27.79 10.20
N MET A 380 20.17 -27.82 10.57
CA MET A 380 21.21 -26.98 9.97
C MET A 380 20.89 -25.47 9.93
N GLY A 381 20.37 -24.91 11.03
CA GLY A 381 20.06 -23.48 11.13
C GLY A 381 18.79 -23.06 10.40
N ARG A 382 17.94 -24.01 10.00
CA ARG A 382 16.66 -23.76 9.34
C ARG A 382 15.53 -24.53 10.00
N ALA A 383 14.32 -23.98 9.88
CA ALA A 383 13.07 -24.66 10.19
C ALA A 383 12.23 -24.80 8.92
N GLN A 384 11.46 -25.87 8.85
CA GLN A 384 10.46 -26.09 7.79
C GLN A 384 9.11 -26.33 8.43
N LEU A 385 8.09 -25.71 7.86
CA LEU A 385 6.69 -25.86 8.20
C LEU A 385 5.92 -26.16 6.92
N LEU A 386 5.29 -27.34 6.86
CA LEU A 386 4.41 -27.74 5.77
C LEU A 386 2.98 -27.80 6.28
N LEU A 387 2.10 -26.99 5.72
CA LEU A 387 0.66 -26.96 6.00
C LEU A 387 -0.07 -27.67 4.86
N ASP A 388 -0.80 -28.74 5.16
CA ASP A 388 -1.69 -29.42 4.22
C ASP A 388 -3.13 -28.94 4.47
N GLY A 389 -3.63 -28.09 3.59
CA GLY A 389 -4.91 -27.38 3.72
C GLY A 389 -5.82 -27.51 2.50
N PRO A 390 -6.91 -26.74 2.46
CA PRO A 390 -7.90 -26.80 1.39
C PRO A 390 -7.37 -26.37 0.01
N ASN A 391 -6.30 -25.54 0.00
CA ASN A 391 -5.65 -25.05 -1.22
C ASN A 391 -4.42 -25.90 -1.63
N GLY A 392 -4.21 -27.07 -1.01
CA GLY A 392 -3.05 -27.94 -1.19
C GLY A 392 -1.99 -27.74 -0.12
N GLU A 393 -0.77 -28.19 -0.42
CA GLU A 393 0.37 -28.08 0.48
C GLU A 393 1.07 -26.74 0.34
N GLU A 394 1.35 -26.08 1.48
CA GLU A 394 2.12 -24.86 1.59
C GLU A 394 3.38 -25.12 2.44
N LEU A 395 4.56 -24.99 1.81
CA LEU A 395 5.85 -25.15 2.48
C LEU A 395 6.44 -23.79 2.81
N ILE A 396 6.74 -23.56 4.08
CA ILE A 396 7.46 -22.39 4.60
C ILE A 396 8.83 -22.85 5.13
N SER A 397 9.90 -22.35 4.53
CA SER A 397 11.27 -22.51 5.02
C SER A 397 11.71 -21.25 5.73
N ALA A 398 12.20 -21.35 6.95
CA ALA A 398 12.61 -20.23 7.77
C ALA A 398 14.04 -20.36 8.27
N GLY A 399 14.79 -19.27 8.36
CA GLY A 399 16.14 -19.23 8.89
C GLY A 399 16.19 -18.95 10.38
N PHE A 400 17.15 -19.53 11.07
CA PHE A 400 17.45 -19.20 12.45
C PHE A 400 18.43 -18.02 12.51
N GLY A 401 17.88 -16.81 12.70
CA GLY A 401 18.65 -15.57 12.73
C GLY A 401 18.85 -14.89 11.37
N PHE A 402 18.11 -15.31 10.34
CA PHE A 402 18.07 -14.68 9.03
C PHE A 402 16.74 -15.01 8.32
N PHE A 403 16.37 -14.20 7.34
CA PHE A 403 15.20 -14.48 6.51
C PHE A 403 15.53 -15.46 5.37
N VAL A 404 14.60 -16.36 5.09
CA VAL A 404 14.61 -17.25 3.91
C VAL A 404 13.44 -16.89 3.02
N ASP A 405 13.72 -16.63 1.75
CA ASP A 405 12.68 -16.34 0.76
C ASP A 405 11.93 -17.63 0.37
N ASN A 406 10.60 -17.51 0.30
CA ASN A 406 9.69 -18.58 -0.09
C ASN A 406 8.80 -18.11 -1.23
N PRO A 407 8.58 -18.93 -2.28
CA PRO A 407 7.50 -18.69 -3.22
C PRO A 407 6.16 -18.97 -2.52
N ILE A 408 5.19 -18.06 -2.63
CA ILE A 408 3.84 -18.27 -2.09
C ILE A 408 2.89 -18.58 -3.23
N ARG A 409 1.97 -19.54 -3.00
CA ARG A 409 0.78 -19.77 -3.81
C ARG A 409 -0.43 -19.19 -3.06
N MET A 410 -0.68 -17.90 -3.23
CA MET A 410 -1.94 -17.31 -2.73
C MET A 410 -2.99 -17.27 -3.83
N LYS A 411 -4.28 -17.26 -3.43
CA LYS A 411 -5.44 -17.11 -4.35
C LYS A 411 -5.35 -15.84 -5.22
N THR A 412 -4.62 -14.82 -4.77
CA THR A 412 -4.40 -13.59 -5.53
C THR A 412 -3.08 -13.68 -6.29
N ALA A 413 -3.12 -13.53 -7.60
CA ALA A 413 -1.99 -13.68 -8.52
C ALA A 413 -0.80 -12.71 -8.28
N PHE A 414 -0.90 -11.80 -7.30
CA PHE A 414 0.01 -10.69 -7.09
C PHE A 414 0.98 -10.86 -5.92
N MET A 415 0.59 -11.55 -4.84
CA MET A 415 1.52 -11.83 -3.73
C MET A 415 2.30 -13.11 -4.03
N ARG A 416 3.60 -12.99 -4.28
CA ARG A 416 4.45 -14.09 -4.77
C ARG A 416 5.61 -14.42 -3.86
N ARG A 417 5.87 -13.60 -2.82
CA ARG A 417 7.10 -13.69 -2.05
C ARG A 417 6.85 -13.54 -0.56
N ALA A 418 7.16 -14.59 0.20
CA ALA A 418 7.30 -14.51 1.64
C ALA A 418 8.76 -14.65 2.04
N SER A 419 9.15 -13.99 3.11
CA SER A 419 10.44 -14.20 3.76
C SER A 419 10.18 -14.61 5.19
N ALA A 420 10.82 -15.70 5.64
CA ALA A 420 10.53 -16.25 6.96
C ALA A 420 11.79 -16.44 7.81
N SER A 421 11.65 -16.13 9.10
CA SER A 421 12.63 -16.49 10.15
C SER A 421 11.96 -17.35 11.22
N ALA A 422 12.73 -18.15 11.95
CA ALA A 422 12.22 -18.97 13.02
C ALA A 422 13.18 -19.00 14.22
N ALA A 423 12.65 -19.36 15.39
CA ALA A 423 13.43 -19.69 16.58
C ALA A 423 12.61 -20.54 17.56
N TRP A 424 13.27 -21.30 18.40
CA TRP A 424 12.66 -21.89 19.57
C TRP A 424 12.57 -20.83 20.67
N THR A 425 11.36 -20.37 20.98
CA THR A 425 11.10 -19.34 22.01
C THR A 425 11.07 -19.92 23.41
N SER A 426 10.87 -21.24 23.53
CA SER A 426 11.02 -22.01 24.73
C SER A 426 11.42 -23.45 24.40
N GLU A 427 11.54 -24.31 25.40
CA GLU A 427 11.86 -25.73 25.18
C GLU A 427 10.88 -26.45 24.25
N ASN A 428 9.62 -26.09 24.25
CA ASN A 428 8.58 -26.79 23.48
C ASN A 428 7.82 -25.88 22.50
N VAL A 429 8.25 -24.63 22.27
CA VAL A 429 7.57 -23.69 21.38
C VAL A 429 8.49 -23.24 20.26
N LEU A 430 8.15 -23.63 19.03
CA LEU A 430 8.79 -23.16 17.81
C LEU A 430 7.94 -22.03 17.18
N ARG A 431 8.55 -20.87 16.99
CA ARG A 431 7.93 -19.68 16.39
C ARG A 431 8.48 -19.44 14.99
N PHE A 432 7.59 -19.09 14.06
CA PHE A 432 7.92 -18.57 12.76
C PHE A 432 7.37 -17.14 12.63
N GLU A 433 8.19 -16.23 12.08
CA GLU A 433 7.77 -14.93 11.58
C GLU A 433 7.82 -14.95 10.06
N VAL A 434 6.70 -14.68 9.42
CA VAL A 434 6.55 -14.71 7.98
C VAL A 434 6.12 -13.35 7.49
N VAL A 435 6.96 -12.70 6.70
CA VAL A 435 6.71 -11.39 6.09
C VAL A 435 6.34 -11.61 4.63
N LEU A 436 5.17 -11.16 4.21
CA LEU A 436 4.80 -11.11 2.79
C LEU A 436 5.46 -9.88 2.16
N ALA A 437 6.64 -10.04 1.60
CA ALA A 437 7.55 -8.94 1.24
C ALA A 437 7.03 -7.98 0.15
N ASP A 438 5.92 -8.31 -0.51
CA ASP A 438 5.21 -7.46 -1.48
C ASP A 438 3.92 -6.85 -0.92
N SER A 439 3.75 -6.87 0.40
CA SER A 439 2.56 -6.40 1.10
C SER A 439 2.87 -6.01 2.55
N PRO A 440 1.96 -5.36 3.27
CA PRO A 440 2.16 -5.02 4.67
C PRO A 440 1.95 -6.20 5.63
N TYR A 441 1.59 -7.39 5.14
CA TYR A 441 1.22 -8.50 6.00
C TYR A 441 2.42 -9.18 6.62
N ARG A 442 2.37 -9.36 7.94
CA ARG A 442 3.26 -10.20 8.73
C ARG A 442 2.44 -11.21 9.50
N MET A 443 2.85 -12.46 9.48
CA MET A 443 2.17 -13.55 10.16
C MET A 443 3.12 -14.23 11.14
N THR A 444 2.63 -14.48 12.34
CA THR A 444 3.30 -15.32 13.33
C THR A 444 2.63 -16.67 13.37
N TYR A 445 3.44 -17.74 13.31
CA TYR A 445 2.99 -19.09 13.54
C TYR A 445 3.66 -19.62 14.80
N LEU A 446 2.88 -20.14 15.75
CA LEU A 446 3.37 -20.78 16.98
C LEU A 446 3.01 -22.27 16.96
N LEU A 447 4.03 -23.10 17.14
CA LEU A 447 3.91 -24.54 17.25
C LEU A 447 4.32 -24.92 18.68
N ASP A 448 3.35 -25.26 19.54
CA ASP A 448 3.56 -25.64 20.93
C ASP A 448 3.37 -27.16 21.11
N PHE A 449 4.43 -27.82 21.56
CA PHE A 449 4.53 -29.27 21.76
C PHE A 449 4.51 -29.66 23.25
N SER A 450 4.21 -28.73 24.18
CA SER A 450 4.34 -28.92 25.63
C SER A 450 3.55 -30.09 26.19
N ASN A 451 2.43 -30.45 25.56
CA ASN A 451 1.53 -31.49 26.05
C ASN A 451 1.55 -32.78 25.20
N GLY A 452 2.63 -32.98 24.42
CA GLY A 452 2.78 -34.16 23.57
C GLY A 452 2.00 -34.07 22.24
N ALA A 453 0.92 -33.34 22.20
CA ALA A 453 0.15 -32.98 20.99
C ALA A 453 0.60 -31.61 20.47
N LEU A 454 0.38 -31.33 19.17
CA LEU A 454 0.63 -30.01 18.62
C LEU A 454 -0.56 -29.08 18.89
N ARG A 455 -0.27 -27.94 19.53
CA ARG A 455 -1.12 -26.75 19.56
C ARG A 455 -0.54 -25.74 18.57
N PHE A 456 -1.34 -25.31 17.61
CA PHE A 456 -0.91 -24.43 16.52
C PHE A 456 -1.74 -23.14 16.50
N GLU A 457 -1.04 -22.02 16.43
CA GLU A 457 -1.64 -20.69 16.30
C GLU A 457 -1.09 -19.97 15.08
N ARG A 458 -1.93 -19.21 14.40
CA ARG A 458 -1.55 -18.26 13.37
C ARG A 458 -2.20 -16.92 13.65
N THR A 459 -1.37 -15.89 13.83
CA THR A 459 -1.81 -14.51 14.04
C THR A 459 -1.29 -13.61 12.94
N SER A 460 -1.93 -12.46 12.73
CA SER A 460 -1.56 -11.45 11.74
C SER A 460 -1.43 -10.06 12.39
N ASN A 461 -0.49 -9.25 11.90
CA ASN A 461 -0.39 -7.83 12.29
C ASN A 461 -1.59 -7.00 11.85
N LEU A 462 -2.34 -7.44 10.82
CA LEU A 462 -3.49 -6.74 10.24
C LEU A 462 -4.75 -7.60 10.36
N GLN A 463 -5.23 -7.81 11.57
CA GLN A 463 -6.36 -8.70 11.89
C GLN A 463 -7.65 -8.31 11.16
N PHE A 464 -7.88 -7.02 10.92
CA PHE A 464 -9.09 -6.54 10.21
C PHE A 464 -9.09 -6.87 8.71
N LEU A 465 -7.92 -7.15 8.11
CA LEU A 465 -7.78 -7.56 6.71
C LEU A 465 -7.42 -9.04 6.56
N ASN A 466 -6.82 -9.64 7.59
CA ASN A 466 -6.37 -11.02 7.62
C ASN A 466 -6.53 -11.55 9.05
N PRO A 467 -7.74 -11.94 9.46
CA PRO A 467 -8.04 -12.35 10.82
C PRO A 467 -7.15 -13.49 11.31
N ASP A 468 -6.91 -13.52 12.61
CA ASP A 468 -6.23 -14.63 13.27
C ASP A 468 -7.01 -15.93 13.05
N TRP A 469 -6.30 -17.03 12.94
CA TRP A 469 -6.93 -18.33 12.92
C TRP A 469 -7.36 -18.77 14.33
N PRO A 470 -8.43 -19.53 14.46
CA PRO A 470 -8.70 -20.22 15.72
C PRO A 470 -7.53 -21.14 16.05
N VAL A 471 -7.29 -21.35 17.34
CA VAL A 471 -6.25 -22.29 17.79
C VAL A 471 -6.57 -23.69 17.31
N LEU A 472 -5.63 -24.32 16.60
CA LEU A 472 -5.79 -25.65 16.07
C LEU A 472 -5.04 -26.68 16.93
N TYR A 473 -5.58 -27.88 17.05
CA TYR A 473 -4.99 -28.99 17.81
C TYR A 473 -4.81 -30.22 16.95
N SER A 474 -3.71 -30.94 17.14
CA SER A 474 -3.56 -32.25 16.52
C SER A 474 -4.49 -33.28 17.15
N ALA A 475 -4.85 -34.31 16.38
CA ALA A 475 -5.31 -35.56 16.93
C ALA A 475 -4.16 -36.18 17.73
N GLU A 476 -4.48 -36.97 18.77
CA GLU A 476 -3.49 -37.67 19.57
C GLU A 476 -2.56 -38.52 18.73
#